data_fd7a61878112e099b04719509bf018c8
#
_entry.id   fd7a61878112e099b04719509bf018c8
#
_cell.length_a   1.000
_cell.length_b   1.000
_cell.length_c   1.000
_cell.angle_alpha   90.00
_cell.angle_beta   90.00
_cell.angle_gamma   90.00
#
_symmetry.space_group_name_H-M   'P 1'
#
loop_
_entity.id
_entity.type
_entity.pdbx_description
1 polymer ?
#
loop_
_entity_poly.entity_id
_entity_poly.type
_entity_poly.pdbx_seq_one_letter_code
_entity_poly.pdbx_strand_id
1 'polypeptide(L)'
;DRLASDFPVAVDAAIAKRLPELEDVNFRGGILMWVPAIFQIEDPAAHMTWNSWHMGGIERKAIAQGFSFYSPIRYSELPRYYRDSSDPVDVAVFQVTPMDEHGYFNFGPCASHLGAVCDKAKKIIVEVNRNMPKCLGGTENWVHISQVAGVVEGSNPPIGQMAAAGAATEVDLKVAN
;
A
#
# COMPACT_ATOMS: atom_id res chain seq x y z
N ASP A 1 -0.68 -8.08 -14.71
CA ASP A 1 -0.09 -6.76 -14.89
C ASP A 1 -0.28 -5.94 -13.62
N ARG A 2 0.64 -6.09 -12.67
CA ARG A 2 0.43 -5.63 -11.30
C ARG A 2 1.72 -5.01 -10.80
N LEU A 3 1.75 -3.70 -10.75
CA LEU A 3 2.72 -2.96 -9.96
C LEU A 3 2.08 -2.71 -8.59
N ALA A 4 2.30 -3.62 -7.68
CA ALA A 4 2.07 -3.34 -6.29
C ALA A 4 3.05 -4.16 -5.50
N SER A 5 4.15 -3.55 -5.29
CA SER A 5 5.21 -4.11 -4.50
C SER A 5 4.88 -4.11 -3.00
N ASP A 6 3.98 -3.23 -2.56
CA ASP A 6 3.81 -2.94 -1.14
C ASP A 6 2.52 -3.49 -0.54
N PHE A 7 1.63 -4.07 -1.35
CA PHE A 7 0.32 -4.49 -0.85
C PHE A 7 0.37 -5.86 -0.17
N PRO A 8 0.05 -5.95 1.11
CA PRO A 8 0.17 -7.18 1.91
C PRO A 8 -0.99 -8.13 1.65
N VAL A 9 -0.86 -8.98 0.64
CA VAL A 9 -1.94 -9.85 0.14
C VAL A 9 -2.48 -10.84 1.17
N ALA A 10 -1.58 -11.47 1.94
CA ALA A 10 -1.99 -12.44 2.96
C ALA A 10 -2.64 -11.76 4.16
N VAL A 11 -2.10 -10.60 4.57
CA VAL A 11 -2.66 -9.82 5.67
C VAL A 11 -4.01 -9.22 5.28
N ASP A 12 -4.15 -8.70 4.05
CA ASP A 12 -5.41 -8.20 3.51
C ASP A 12 -6.50 -9.29 3.54
N ALA A 13 -6.18 -10.49 3.07
CA ALA A 13 -7.10 -11.63 3.12
C ALA A 13 -7.46 -12.05 4.55
N ALA A 14 -6.54 -11.92 5.49
CA ALA A 14 -6.80 -12.21 6.91
C ALA A 14 -7.69 -11.14 7.55
N ILE A 15 -7.44 -9.87 7.24
CA ILE A 15 -8.28 -8.75 7.69
C ILE A 15 -9.69 -8.90 7.12
N ALA A 16 -9.83 -9.18 5.83
CA ALA A 16 -11.14 -9.34 5.19
C ALA A 16 -12.03 -10.38 5.87
N LYS A 17 -11.46 -11.46 6.41
CA LYS A 17 -12.20 -12.47 7.18
C LYS A 17 -12.72 -11.97 8.52
N ARG A 18 -12.01 -11.02 9.14
CA ARG A 18 -12.33 -10.50 10.46
C ARG A 18 -13.10 -9.18 10.41
N LEU A 19 -13.03 -8.48 9.29
CA LEU A 19 -13.62 -7.15 9.13
C LEU A 19 -15.12 -7.09 9.42
N PRO A 20 -15.93 -8.12 9.07
CA PRO A 20 -17.35 -8.15 9.46
C PRO A 20 -17.61 -8.20 10.99
N GLU A 21 -16.60 -8.49 11.79
CA GLU A 21 -16.68 -8.48 13.27
C GLU A 21 -16.29 -7.12 13.86
N LEU A 22 -15.87 -6.17 13.03
CA LEU A 22 -15.30 -4.88 13.43
C LEU A 22 -16.16 -3.73 12.90
N GLU A 23 -16.07 -2.58 13.56
CA GLU A 23 -16.73 -1.35 13.19
C GLU A 23 -15.72 -0.20 13.14
N ASP A 24 -15.98 0.83 12.36
CA ASP A 24 -15.18 2.06 12.26
C ASP A 24 -13.69 1.85 11.94
N VAL A 25 -13.37 0.84 11.13
CA VAL A 25 -11.97 0.61 10.74
C VAL A 25 -11.58 1.58 9.63
N ASN A 26 -10.61 2.42 9.91
CA ASN A 26 -10.13 3.41 8.96
C ASN A 26 -8.86 2.92 8.26
N PHE A 27 -8.95 2.70 6.95
CA PHE A 27 -7.80 2.37 6.11
C PHE A 27 -7.31 3.61 5.37
N ARG A 28 -6.00 3.67 5.15
CA ARG A 28 -5.34 4.67 4.31
C ARG A 28 -4.40 4.00 3.34
N GLY A 29 -4.50 4.40 2.10
CA GLY A 29 -3.63 3.90 1.05
C GLY A 29 -3.84 4.68 -0.23
N GLY A 30 -3.07 4.35 -1.24
CA GLY A 30 -3.21 4.96 -2.55
C GLY A 30 -2.63 4.06 -3.63
N ILE A 31 -2.99 4.35 -4.88
CA ILE A 31 -2.54 3.61 -6.07
C ILE A 31 -2.87 2.12 -5.96
N LEU A 32 -4.15 1.80 -5.88
CA LEU A 32 -4.60 0.41 -5.92
C LEU A 32 -4.48 -0.14 -7.34
N MET A 33 -3.68 -1.17 -7.51
CA MET A 33 -3.46 -1.85 -8.79
C MET A 33 -4.37 -3.07 -8.98
N TRP A 34 -5.00 -3.53 -7.91
CA TRP A 34 -6.03 -4.58 -7.89
C TRP A 34 -7.01 -4.32 -6.76
N VAL A 35 -8.14 -5.01 -6.81
CA VAL A 35 -9.18 -4.88 -5.78
C VAL A 35 -8.74 -5.62 -4.52
N PRO A 36 -8.54 -4.94 -3.39
CA PRO A 36 -8.26 -5.58 -2.11
C PRO A 36 -9.36 -6.56 -1.69
N ALA A 37 -9.00 -7.59 -0.91
CA ALA A 37 -9.97 -8.53 -0.37
C ALA A 37 -10.95 -7.83 0.61
N ILE A 38 -10.48 -6.84 1.37
CA ILE A 38 -11.33 -6.03 2.25
C ILE A 38 -12.42 -5.24 1.50
N PHE A 39 -12.25 -4.98 0.20
CA PHE A 39 -13.29 -4.32 -0.63
C PHE A 39 -14.35 -5.29 -1.14
N GLN A 40 -14.12 -6.60 -0.99
CA GLN A 40 -14.95 -7.66 -1.54
C GLN A 40 -15.82 -8.37 -0.49
N ILE A 41 -15.80 -7.88 0.75
CA ILE A 41 -16.68 -8.38 1.81
C ILE A 41 -18.12 -7.90 1.54
N GLU A 42 -19.08 -8.51 2.20
CA GLU A 42 -20.46 -8.03 2.22
C GLU A 42 -20.52 -6.70 2.98
N ASP A 43 -21.14 -5.68 2.37
CA ASP A 43 -21.33 -4.34 2.92
C ASP A 43 -20.07 -3.70 3.54
N PRO A 44 -19.02 -3.39 2.75
CA PRO A 44 -17.82 -2.77 3.31
C PRO A 44 -18.09 -1.44 4.02
N ALA A 45 -19.12 -0.69 3.60
CA ALA A 45 -19.46 0.60 4.15
C ALA A 45 -19.93 0.53 5.62
N ALA A 46 -20.45 -0.61 6.06
CA ALA A 46 -20.85 -0.82 7.45
C ALA A 46 -19.65 -1.02 8.40
N HIS A 47 -18.50 -1.38 7.88
CA HIS A 47 -17.36 -1.83 8.70
C HIS A 47 -16.13 -0.94 8.59
N MET A 48 -15.96 -0.27 7.44
CA MET A 48 -14.71 0.46 7.19
C MET A 48 -14.90 1.73 6.38
N THR A 49 -13.86 2.56 6.43
CA THR A 49 -13.62 3.65 5.47
C THR A 49 -12.26 3.47 4.82
N TRP A 50 -12.17 3.82 3.53
CA TRP A 50 -10.94 3.87 2.78
C TRP A 50 -10.61 5.30 2.38
N ASN A 51 -9.53 5.86 2.93
CA ASN A 51 -9.01 7.16 2.55
C ASN A 51 -7.87 7.02 1.55
N SER A 52 -8.03 7.60 0.37
CA SER A 52 -7.02 7.56 -0.68
C SER A 52 -6.60 8.96 -1.12
N TRP A 53 -5.31 9.12 -1.35
CA TRP A 53 -4.75 10.31 -2.01
C TRP A 53 -4.61 10.14 -3.53
N HIS A 54 -4.99 8.98 -4.06
CA HIS A 54 -4.98 8.69 -5.49
C HIS A 54 -6.31 8.08 -5.92
N MET A 55 -6.91 8.65 -6.99
CA MET A 55 -8.22 8.21 -7.48
C MET A 55 -8.09 7.40 -8.77
N GLY A 56 -7.73 6.15 -8.65
CA GLY A 56 -7.78 5.16 -9.72
C GLY A 56 -9.20 4.67 -10.02
N GLY A 57 -9.33 3.71 -10.92
CA GLY A 57 -10.62 3.12 -11.27
C GLY A 57 -11.26 2.34 -10.11
N ILE A 58 -10.44 1.73 -9.25
CA ILE A 58 -10.89 0.94 -8.10
C ILE A 58 -11.44 1.88 -7.03
N GLU A 59 -10.71 2.92 -6.67
CA GLU A 59 -11.12 3.88 -5.66
C GLU A 59 -12.40 4.64 -6.06
N ARG A 60 -12.56 5.00 -7.34
CA ARG A 60 -13.80 5.63 -7.83
C ARG A 60 -15.01 4.72 -7.68
N LYS A 61 -14.85 3.41 -7.88
CA LYS A 61 -15.94 2.45 -7.63
C LYS A 61 -16.26 2.36 -6.14
N ALA A 62 -15.26 2.36 -5.28
CA ALA A 62 -15.43 2.35 -3.83
C ALA A 62 -16.11 3.63 -3.31
N ILE A 63 -15.83 4.80 -3.91
CA ILE A 63 -16.57 6.03 -3.63
C ILE A 63 -18.05 5.89 -4.00
N ALA A 64 -18.35 5.33 -5.17
CA ALA A 64 -19.73 5.11 -5.59
C ALA A 64 -20.49 4.13 -4.67
N GLN A 65 -19.76 3.26 -3.98
CA GLN A 65 -20.30 2.34 -2.96
C GLN A 65 -20.35 2.93 -1.55
N GLY A 66 -19.86 4.15 -1.34
CA GLY A 66 -20.02 4.90 -0.10
C GLY A 66 -18.94 4.69 0.97
N PHE A 67 -17.92 3.85 0.74
CA PHE A 67 -16.91 3.55 1.76
C PHE A 67 -15.52 4.13 1.47
N SER A 68 -15.34 4.87 0.38
CA SER A 68 -14.07 5.50 0.07
C SER A 68 -14.19 7.02 -0.01
N PHE A 69 -13.13 7.69 0.43
CA PHE A 69 -13.01 9.15 0.43
C PHE A 69 -11.70 9.58 -0.22
N TYR A 70 -11.73 10.71 -0.91
CA TYR A 70 -10.56 11.29 -1.53
C TYR A 70 -9.96 12.38 -0.64
N SER A 71 -8.70 12.22 -0.31
CA SER A 71 -7.88 13.23 0.39
C SER A 71 -6.88 13.81 -0.60
N PRO A 72 -7.19 14.95 -1.26
CA PRO A 72 -6.29 15.54 -2.25
C PRO A 72 -5.02 16.05 -1.58
N ILE A 73 -3.89 15.45 -1.94
CA ILE A 73 -2.58 15.83 -1.45
C ILE A 73 -1.54 15.61 -2.54
N ARG A 74 -0.51 16.44 -2.57
CA ARG A 74 0.64 16.22 -3.45
C ARG A 74 1.44 15.03 -2.93
N TYR A 75 1.87 14.16 -3.82
CA TYR A 75 2.64 12.97 -3.46
C TYR A 75 3.89 13.30 -2.63
N SER A 76 4.61 14.37 -2.97
CA SER A 76 5.76 14.85 -2.23
C SER A 76 5.47 15.35 -0.81
N GLU A 77 4.21 15.65 -0.49
CA GLU A 77 3.78 16.10 0.84
C GLU A 77 3.33 14.95 1.74
N LEU A 78 3.20 13.73 1.21
CA LEU A 78 2.76 12.57 1.99
C LEU A 78 3.65 12.30 3.21
N PRO A 79 5.00 12.34 3.14
CA PRO A 79 5.82 12.15 4.33
C PRO A 79 5.52 13.17 5.41
N ARG A 80 5.38 14.44 5.05
CA ARG A 80 5.04 15.51 5.99
C ARG A 80 3.63 15.34 6.55
N TYR A 81 2.67 14.97 5.70
CA TYR A 81 1.30 14.71 6.13
C TYR A 81 1.25 13.65 7.24
N TYR A 82 1.95 12.53 7.07
CA TYR A 82 2.01 11.49 8.09
C TYR A 82 2.76 11.95 9.34
N ARG A 83 3.85 12.70 9.21
CA ARG A 83 4.66 13.15 10.37
C ARG A 83 3.97 14.22 11.19
N ASP A 84 3.27 15.16 10.56
CA ASP A 84 2.85 16.41 11.20
C ASP A 84 1.34 16.57 11.34
N SER A 85 0.54 15.97 10.45
CA SER A 85 -0.86 16.37 10.27
C SER A 85 -1.88 15.25 10.30
N SER A 86 -1.49 13.98 10.11
CA SER A 86 -2.46 12.88 10.10
C SER A 86 -2.86 12.46 11.51
N ASP A 87 -4.03 11.85 11.60
CA ASP A 87 -4.38 11.08 12.79
C ASP A 87 -3.34 9.99 13.06
N PRO A 88 -3.24 9.50 14.30
CA PRO A 88 -2.34 8.43 14.64
C PRO A 88 -2.49 7.23 13.69
N VAL A 89 -1.36 6.66 13.30
CA VAL A 89 -1.32 5.38 12.60
C VAL A 89 -1.25 4.28 13.66
N ASP A 90 -2.34 3.57 13.87
CA ASP A 90 -2.34 2.48 14.86
C ASP A 90 -1.55 1.28 14.37
N VAL A 91 -1.74 0.89 13.12
CA VAL A 91 -1.04 -0.23 12.50
C VAL A 91 -0.61 0.14 11.08
N ALA A 92 0.68 -0.01 10.80
CA ALA A 92 1.21 0.03 9.44
C ALA A 92 1.37 -1.41 8.93
N VAL A 93 0.89 -1.69 7.72
CA VAL A 93 0.99 -3.01 7.10
C VAL A 93 1.46 -2.86 5.66
N PHE A 94 2.55 -3.52 5.29
CA PHE A 94 3.10 -3.47 3.94
C PHE A 94 3.99 -4.68 3.64
N GLN A 95 4.26 -4.92 2.35
CA GLN A 95 5.20 -5.95 1.93
C GLN A 95 6.65 -5.47 1.98
N VAL A 96 7.54 -6.43 2.24
CA VAL A 96 8.99 -6.20 2.34
C VAL A 96 9.78 -7.36 1.72
N THR A 97 11.07 -7.14 1.47
CA THR A 97 12.01 -8.23 1.15
C THR A 97 12.19 -9.18 2.34
N PRO A 98 12.77 -10.37 2.16
CA PRO A 98 13.34 -11.12 3.28
C PRO A 98 14.29 -10.26 4.10
N MET A 99 14.35 -10.54 5.41
CA MET A 99 15.25 -9.87 6.35
C MET A 99 16.72 -10.19 5.98
N ASP A 100 17.57 -9.19 6.04
CA ASP A 100 19.00 -9.38 5.84
C ASP A 100 19.71 -9.82 7.14
N GLU A 101 21.04 -10.09 7.05
CA GLU A 101 21.85 -10.54 8.16
C GLU A 101 22.01 -9.52 9.29
N HIS A 102 21.66 -8.27 9.03
CA HIS A 102 21.69 -7.18 10.00
C HIS A 102 20.32 -6.87 10.62
N GLY A 103 19.29 -7.63 10.26
CA GLY A 103 17.95 -7.46 10.79
C GLY A 103 17.09 -6.43 10.06
N TYR A 104 17.45 -6.04 8.84
CA TYR A 104 16.70 -5.07 8.06
C TYR A 104 15.82 -5.72 6.99
N PHE A 105 14.64 -5.19 6.86
CA PHE A 105 13.72 -5.42 5.75
C PHE A 105 13.76 -4.24 4.79
N ASN A 106 13.91 -4.49 3.49
CA ASN A 106 13.89 -3.44 2.47
C ASN A 106 12.46 -3.27 1.91
N PHE A 107 12.05 -2.05 1.66
CA PHE A 107 10.71 -1.75 1.11
C PHE A 107 10.56 -2.08 -0.37
N GLY A 108 11.62 -2.55 -1.03
CA GLY A 108 11.58 -2.88 -2.44
C GLY A 108 11.46 -1.65 -3.35
N PRO A 109 10.78 -1.80 -4.50
CA PRO A 109 10.74 -0.74 -5.52
C PRO A 109 9.97 0.52 -5.13
N CYS A 110 9.16 0.47 -4.08
CA CYS A 110 8.26 1.55 -3.72
C CYS A 110 8.38 1.93 -2.24
N ALA A 111 9.49 2.54 -1.86
CA ALA A 111 9.66 3.06 -0.51
C ALA A 111 8.71 4.24 -0.22
N SER A 112 8.47 5.08 -1.24
CA SER A 112 7.50 6.17 -1.17
C SER A 112 7.57 6.96 0.16
N HIS A 113 6.51 6.91 0.93
CA HIS A 113 6.36 7.57 2.24
C HIS A 113 6.39 6.58 3.41
N LEU A 114 6.78 5.31 3.17
CA LEU A 114 6.74 4.26 4.20
C LEU A 114 7.61 4.57 5.42
N GLY A 115 8.76 5.23 5.24
CA GLY A 115 9.58 5.70 6.35
C GLY A 115 8.78 6.59 7.32
N ALA A 116 8.07 7.57 6.78
CA ALA A 116 7.22 8.46 7.58
C ALA A 116 6.05 7.74 8.27
N VAL A 117 5.48 6.74 7.60
CA VAL A 117 4.44 5.88 8.20
C VAL A 117 5.02 5.07 9.35
N CYS A 118 6.21 4.49 9.19
CA CYS A 118 6.91 3.74 10.23
C CYS A 118 7.23 4.60 11.46
N ASP A 119 7.61 5.88 11.25
CA ASP A 119 7.90 6.83 12.34
C ASP A 119 6.67 7.08 13.24
N LYS A 120 5.48 6.95 12.70
CA LYS A 120 4.22 7.26 13.40
C LYS A 120 3.42 6.05 13.83
N ALA A 121 3.67 4.90 13.25
CA ALA A 121 2.90 3.69 13.54
C ALA A 121 3.15 3.20 14.98
N LYS A 122 2.06 2.92 15.71
CA LYS A 122 2.14 2.26 17.01
C LYS A 122 2.59 0.81 16.87
N LYS A 123 2.23 0.17 15.76
CA LYS A 123 2.63 -1.20 15.42
C LYS A 123 2.95 -1.29 13.94
N ILE A 124 4.00 -2.00 13.61
CA ILE A 124 4.38 -2.29 12.22
C ILE A 124 4.26 -3.80 12.02
N ILE A 125 3.50 -4.20 11.02
CA ILE A 125 3.39 -5.58 10.57
C ILE A 125 3.93 -5.64 9.16
N VAL A 126 4.88 -6.51 8.90
CA VAL A 126 5.45 -6.70 7.57
C VAL A 126 5.07 -8.05 7.00
N GLU A 127 4.71 -8.07 5.73
CA GLU A 127 4.51 -9.30 4.96
C GLU A 127 5.72 -9.53 4.06
N VAL A 128 6.45 -10.60 4.32
CA VAL A 128 7.65 -10.94 3.56
C VAL A 128 7.26 -11.51 2.19
N ASN A 129 7.86 -10.94 1.14
CA ASN A 129 7.75 -11.46 -0.22
C ASN A 129 9.14 -11.73 -0.79
N ARG A 130 9.47 -13.01 -1.00
CA ARG A 130 10.77 -13.46 -1.52
C ARG A 130 11.03 -13.07 -2.97
N ASN A 131 9.97 -12.71 -3.70
CA ASN A 131 10.06 -12.21 -5.07
C ASN A 131 10.28 -10.70 -5.16
N MET A 132 10.27 -10.00 -4.02
CA MET A 132 10.51 -8.56 -3.99
C MET A 132 11.99 -8.26 -4.14
N PRO A 133 12.41 -7.46 -5.14
CA PRO A 133 13.81 -7.09 -5.30
C PRO A 133 14.24 -6.13 -4.21
N LYS A 134 15.45 -6.29 -3.69
CA LYS A 134 16.10 -5.30 -2.83
C LYS A 134 16.47 -4.09 -3.67
N CYS A 135 15.93 -2.94 -3.35
CA CYS A 135 16.20 -1.69 -4.03
C CYS A 135 17.03 -0.78 -3.13
N LEU A 136 18.13 -0.27 -3.67
CA LEU A 136 19.00 0.69 -2.99
C LEU A 136 18.67 2.09 -3.52
N GLY A 137 18.39 2.99 -2.62
CA GLY A 137 18.11 4.39 -2.98
C GLY A 137 17.46 5.14 -1.83
N GLY A 138 17.91 6.37 -1.59
CA GLY A 138 17.44 7.17 -0.47
C GLY A 138 17.88 6.67 0.90
N THR A 139 17.39 7.32 1.94
CA THR A 139 17.74 7.06 3.34
C THR A 139 16.64 6.32 4.10
N GLU A 140 15.45 6.21 3.55
CA GLU A 140 14.24 5.69 4.20
C GLU A 140 13.64 4.51 3.43
N ASN A 141 14.48 3.54 3.05
CA ASN A 141 14.05 2.39 2.24
C ASN A 141 14.08 1.05 2.98
N TRP A 142 14.14 1.07 4.31
CA TRP A 142 14.15 -0.12 5.17
C TRP A 142 13.53 0.12 6.55
N VAL A 143 13.20 -0.99 7.21
CA VAL A 143 12.80 -1.02 8.61
C VAL A 143 13.58 -2.13 9.33
N HIS A 144 14.04 -1.86 10.56
CA HIS A 144 14.73 -2.86 11.37
C HIS A 144 13.74 -3.72 12.15
N ILE A 145 14.06 -4.99 12.36
CA ILE A 145 13.21 -5.97 13.07
C ILE A 145 12.79 -5.51 14.48
N SER A 146 13.61 -4.71 15.15
CA SER A 146 13.28 -4.16 16.48
C SER A 146 12.10 -3.20 16.50
N GLN A 147 11.71 -2.67 15.32
CA GLN A 147 10.56 -1.77 15.15
C GLN A 147 9.30 -2.54 14.74
N VAL A 148 9.44 -3.82 14.37
CA VAL A 148 8.38 -4.64 13.79
C VAL A 148 7.68 -5.44 14.87
N ALA A 149 6.37 -5.29 14.98
CA ALA A 149 5.52 -6.02 15.93
C ALA A 149 5.13 -7.41 15.44
N GLY A 150 5.16 -7.64 14.14
CA GLY A 150 4.81 -8.93 13.54
C GLY A 150 5.37 -9.09 12.14
N VAL A 151 5.81 -10.30 11.84
CA VAL A 151 6.29 -10.73 10.52
C VAL A 151 5.39 -11.83 10.00
N VAL A 152 4.87 -11.65 8.79
CA VAL A 152 4.02 -12.63 8.11
C VAL A 152 4.76 -13.16 6.89
N GLU A 153 4.90 -14.46 6.78
CA GLU A 153 5.35 -15.10 5.55
C GLU A 153 4.16 -15.18 4.59
N GLY A 154 4.21 -14.39 3.53
CA GLY A 154 3.16 -14.30 2.53
C GLY A 154 3.21 -15.44 1.50
N SER A 155 2.27 -15.43 0.57
CA SER A 155 2.23 -16.37 -0.56
C SER A 155 3.32 -16.11 -1.61
N ASN A 156 4.16 -15.10 -1.40
CA ASN A 156 5.21 -14.67 -2.33
C ASN A 156 4.69 -14.42 -3.76
N PRO A 157 3.68 -13.55 -3.95
CA PRO A 157 3.19 -13.27 -5.29
C PRO A 157 4.31 -12.69 -6.15
N PRO A 158 4.33 -12.97 -7.47
CA PRO A 158 5.28 -12.32 -8.35
C PRO A 158 5.05 -10.82 -8.35
N ILE A 159 6.14 -10.04 -8.41
CA ILE A 159 6.04 -8.60 -8.60
C ILE A 159 5.46 -8.36 -10.00
N GLY A 160 4.33 -7.66 -10.04
CA GLY A 160 3.65 -7.37 -11.28
C GLY A 160 4.49 -6.48 -12.21
N GLN A 161 4.39 -6.72 -13.49
CA GLN A 161 4.97 -5.84 -14.51
C GLN A 161 3.84 -5.03 -15.14
N MET A 162 4.10 -3.76 -15.43
CA MET A 162 3.19 -3.00 -16.28
C MET A 162 3.14 -3.62 -17.66
N ALA A 163 1.96 -3.66 -18.26
CA ALA A 163 1.85 -4.00 -19.66
C ALA A 163 2.75 -3.09 -20.49
N ALA A 164 3.40 -3.65 -21.48
CA ALA A 164 4.15 -2.85 -22.45
C ALA A 164 3.21 -1.78 -23.06
N ALA A 165 3.72 -0.58 -23.22
CA ALA A 165 2.96 0.45 -23.92
C ALA A 165 2.54 -0.06 -25.29
N GLY A 166 1.29 0.17 -25.67
CA GLY A 166 0.82 -0.08 -27.02
C GLY A 166 1.60 0.77 -28.04
N ALA A 167 1.43 0.45 -29.33
CA ALA A 167 1.97 1.31 -30.37
C ALA A 167 1.43 2.75 -30.21
N ALA A 168 2.31 3.74 -30.38
CA ALA A 168 1.94 5.14 -30.30
C ALA A 168 0.83 5.44 -31.33
N THR A 169 -0.21 6.12 -30.89
CA THR A 169 -1.29 6.57 -31.78
C THR A 169 -0.83 7.79 -32.60
N GLU A 170 -1.59 8.13 -33.63
CA GLU A 170 -1.32 9.35 -34.42
C GLU A 170 -1.37 10.61 -33.53
N VAL A 171 -2.21 10.61 -32.50
CA VAL A 171 -2.29 11.70 -31.52
C VAL A 171 -1.02 11.77 -30.67
N ASP A 172 -0.53 10.63 -30.18
CA ASP A 172 0.70 10.57 -29.39
C ASP A 172 1.90 11.10 -30.19
N LEU A 173 1.98 10.73 -31.48
CA LEU A 173 3.03 11.22 -32.37
C LEU A 173 2.93 12.73 -32.63
N LYS A 174 1.72 13.29 -32.71
CA LYS A 174 1.52 14.74 -32.86
C LYS A 174 1.85 15.54 -31.60
N VAL A 175 1.67 14.93 -30.44
CA VAL A 175 2.03 15.56 -29.15
C VAL A 175 3.53 15.52 -28.89
N ALA A 176 4.21 14.47 -29.40
CA ALA A 176 5.65 14.29 -29.21
C ALA A 176 6.52 15.12 -30.15
N ASN A 177 6.00 15.68 -31.24
CA ASN A 177 6.67 16.55 -32.20
C ASN A 177 6.34 18.02 -31.94
#